data_080e7f0c889bb8acc45f0ea5e43c0ba1
#
_entry.id   080e7f0c889bb8acc45f0ea5e43c0ba1
#
_cell.length_a   1.000
_cell.length_b   1.000
_cell.length_c   1.000
_cell.angle_alpha   90.00
_cell.angle_beta   90.00
_cell.angle_gamma   90.00
#
_symmetry.space_group_name_H-M   'P 1'
#
loop_
_entity.id
_entity.type
_entity.pdbx_description
1 polymer ?
#
loop_
_entity_poly.entity_id
_entity_poly.type
_entity_poly.pdbx_seq_one_letter_code
_entity_poly.pdbx_strand_id
1 'polypeptide(L)'
;ADSEQDGTPTGAEPTPAPDPSPEAPPAATSPVLDHTLPEDRYLNRELSWLDFNARVLALAADPSLPLLERLKFLAIFASNLDEFYMVRVAGLKRRDEMGLSVRSADGLSPREQLRRINERTQQISSRHAGVFLNAVRPALAVEGVLIVNWAELDAAERAKLSTYFHEQVFPVLTP
;
A
#
# COMPACT_ATOMS: atom_id res chain seq x y z
N ALA A 1 37.84 -31.83 -89.36
CA ALA A 1 39.07 -32.03 -88.66
C ALA A 1 38.83 -31.86 -87.17
N ASP A 2 38.57 -32.94 -86.48
CA ASP A 2 39.49 -33.64 -85.57
C ASP A 2 39.91 -32.80 -84.33
N SER A 3 39.51 -33.17 -83.17
CA SER A 3 40.28 -34.05 -82.29
C SER A 3 39.56 -34.28 -80.98
N GLU A 4 39.40 -35.54 -80.64
CA GLU A 4 39.22 -36.13 -79.31
C GLU A 4 40.27 -35.65 -78.30
N GLN A 5 39.87 -35.58 -77.04
CA GLN A 5 40.63 -36.09 -75.88
C GLN A 5 39.75 -35.91 -74.60
N ASP A 6 39.25 -36.96 -74.13
CA ASP A 6 39.75 -37.79 -73.02
C ASP A 6 40.11 -36.98 -71.72
N GLY A 7 39.35 -37.13 -70.70
CA GLY A 7 39.57 -36.48 -69.37
C GLY A 7 38.78 -37.18 -68.30
N THR A 8 39.40 -38.13 -67.60
CA THR A 8 39.10 -38.96 -66.49
C THR A 8 38.22 -38.31 -65.39
N PRO A 9 37.28 -39.02 -64.77
CA PRO A 9 36.48 -38.48 -63.63
C PRO A 9 37.33 -38.46 -62.37
N THR A 10 37.52 -37.28 -61.83
CA THR A 10 38.11 -37.06 -60.53
C THR A 10 37.06 -37.32 -59.47
N GLY A 11 37.43 -38.16 -58.46
CA GLY A 11 36.56 -38.65 -57.37
C GLY A 11 35.94 -37.55 -56.57
N ALA A 12 34.67 -37.67 -56.38
CA ALA A 12 33.91 -36.88 -55.40
C ALA A 12 34.25 -37.34 -53.98
N GLU A 13 34.80 -36.45 -53.22
CA GLU A 13 35.02 -36.59 -51.78
C GLU A 13 33.65 -36.64 -51.07
N PRO A 14 33.40 -37.51 -50.07
CA PRO A 14 32.12 -37.57 -49.40
C PRO A 14 31.96 -36.33 -48.49
N THR A 15 30.90 -35.59 -48.72
CA THR A 15 30.43 -34.49 -47.84
C THR A 15 30.18 -35.02 -46.43
N PRO A 16 30.75 -34.44 -45.35
CA PRO A 16 30.42 -34.84 -43.99
C PRO A 16 28.96 -34.57 -43.68
N ALA A 17 28.35 -35.50 -42.96
CA ALA A 17 26.99 -35.40 -42.50
C ALA A 17 26.81 -34.15 -41.55
N PRO A 18 25.67 -33.46 -41.61
CA PRO A 18 25.43 -32.32 -40.75
C PRO A 18 25.39 -32.76 -39.26
N ASP A 19 26.12 -32.00 -38.44
CA ASP A 19 26.12 -32.12 -37.00
C ASP A 19 24.69 -32.08 -36.45
N PRO A 20 24.33 -32.92 -35.46
CA PRO A 20 22.99 -32.88 -34.88
C PRO A 20 22.78 -31.52 -34.19
N SER A 21 21.74 -30.82 -34.65
CA SER A 21 21.30 -29.55 -34.03
C SER A 21 21.14 -29.75 -32.51
N PRO A 22 21.58 -28.76 -31.71
CA PRO A 22 21.39 -28.86 -30.24
C PRO A 22 19.91 -29.00 -29.93
N GLU A 23 19.61 -30.04 -29.18
CA GLU A 23 18.28 -30.34 -28.66
C GLU A 23 17.74 -29.11 -27.91
N ALA A 24 16.58 -28.58 -28.35
CA ALA A 24 15.96 -27.45 -27.72
C ALA A 24 15.68 -27.77 -26.22
N PRO A 25 15.96 -26.81 -25.30
CA PRO A 25 15.71 -27.06 -23.89
C PRO A 25 14.23 -27.40 -23.69
N PRO A 26 13.88 -28.33 -22.76
CA PRO A 26 12.50 -28.72 -22.51
C PRO A 26 11.67 -27.48 -22.18
N ALA A 27 10.55 -27.33 -22.88
CA ALA A 27 9.61 -26.25 -22.66
C ALA A 27 9.30 -26.18 -21.14
N ALA A 28 9.57 -25.01 -20.54
CA ALA A 28 9.26 -24.77 -19.15
C ALA A 28 7.76 -25.05 -18.94
N THR A 29 7.47 -26.13 -18.23
CA THR A 29 6.13 -26.51 -17.84
C THR A 29 5.59 -25.35 -17.00
N SER A 30 4.61 -24.61 -17.52
CA SER A 30 3.89 -23.62 -16.74
C SER A 30 3.41 -24.29 -15.45
N PRO A 31 3.57 -23.68 -14.27
CA PRO A 31 3.12 -24.28 -13.03
C PRO A 31 1.64 -24.61 -13.15
N VAL A 32 1.32 -25.88 -13.07
CA VAL A 32 -0.06 -26.36 -12.95
C VAL A 32 -0.60 -25.69 -11.70
N LEU A 33 -1.56 -24.80 -11.85
CA LEU A 33 -2.27 -24.20 -10.71
C LEU A 33 -2.91 -25.36 -9.94
N ASP A 34 -2.39 -25.61 -8.75
CA ASP A 34 -2.93 -26.65 -7.87
C ASP A 34 -4.33 -26.21 -7.43
N HIS A 35 -5.35 -26.81 -8.05
CA HIS A 35 -6.76 -26.56 -7.75
C HIS A 35 -7.19 -27.08 -6.37
N THR A 36 -6.27 -27.70 -5.62
CA THR A 36 -6.50 -28.16 -4.25
C THR A 36 -6.28 -27.09 -3.20
N LEU A 37 -5.72 -25.93 -3.59
CA LEU A 37 -5.49 -24.82 -2.65
C LEU A 37 -6.81 -24.15 -2.25
N PRO A 38 -6.96 -23.78 -0.95
CA PRO A 38 -8.16 -23.12 -0.47
C PRO A 38 -8.52 -21.86 -1.27
N GLU A 39 -9.80 -21.58 -1.44
CA GLU A 39 -10.26 -20.37 -2.15
C GLU A 39 -9.84 -19.07 -1.42
N ASP A 40 -9.68 -19.12 -0.10
CA ASP A 40 -9.28 -18.02 0.77
C ASP A 40 -7.76 -17.83 0.89
N ARG A 41 -6.95 -18.53 0.06
CA ARG A 41 -5.47 -18.44 0.09
C ARG A 41 -4.90 -17.04 -0.23
N TYR A 42 -5.70 -16.18 -0.83
CA TYR A 42 -5.27 -14.82 -1.18
C TYR A 42 -5.78 -13.80 -0.17
N LEU A 43 -4.87 -13.01 0.38
CA LEU A 43 -5.21 -11.87 1.20
C LEU A 43 -5.53 -10.65 0.33
N ASN A 44 -6.57 -9.90 0.70
CA ASN A 44 -6.81 -8.60 0.10
C ASN A 44 -5.69 -7.64 0.47
N ARG A 45 -5.04 -7.06 -0.54
CA ARG A 45 -3.88 -6.20 -0.37
C ARG A 45 -4.21 -4.95 0.46
N GLU A 46 -5.34 -4.34 0.22
CA GLU A 46 -5.77 -3.10 0.88
C GLU A 46 -6.17 -3.36 2.34
N LEU A 47 -6.88 -4.44 2.61
CA LEU A 47 -7.24 -4.83 3.97
C LEU A 47 -6.00 -5.26 4.78
N SER A 48 -5.09 -6.02 4.18
CA SER A 48 -3.81 -6.39 4.80
C SER A 48 -2.98 -5.16 5.15
N TRP A 49 -3.01 -4.11 4.31
CA TRP A 49 -2.34 -2.85 4.59
C TRP A 49 -2.96 -2.12 5.79
N LEU A 50 -4.29 -2.10 5.92
CA LEU A 50 -4.96 -1.57 7.11
C LEU A 50 -4.60 -2.35 8.38
N ASP A 51 -4.45 -3.66 8.29
CA ASP A 51 -4.01 -4.49 9.41
C ASP A 51 -2.54 -4.21 9.79
N PHE A 52 -1.68 -3.93 8.82
CA PHE A 52 -0.34 -3.42 9.09
C PHE A 52 -0.40 -2.09 9.87
N ASN A 53 -1.21 -1.13 9.41
CA ASN A 53 -1.35 0.17 10.09
C ASN A 53 -1.98 0.01 11.50
N ALA A 54 -2.86 -0.96 11.70
CA ALA A 54 -3.36 -1.31 13.03
C ALA A 54 -2.27 -1.83 13.98
N ARG A 55 -1.20 -2.48 13.47
CA ARG A 55 -0.02 -2.85 14.27
C ARG A 55 0.82 -1.63 14.63
N VAL A 56 0.94 -0.64 13.73
CA VAL A 56 1.57 0.67 14.05
C VAL A 56 0.82 1.34 15.21
N LEU A 57 -0.52 1.33 15.15
CA LEU A 57 -1.35 1.86 16.24
C LEU A 57 -1.16 1.09 17.56
N ALA A 58 -0.89 -0.21 17.50
CA ALA A 58 -0.65 -1.00 18.72
C ALA A 58 0.59 -0.51 19.50
N LEU A 59 1.63 -0.01 18.80
CA LEU A 59 2.80 0.59 19.43
C LEU A 59 2.43 1.88 20.19
N ALA A 60 1.51 2.69 19.65
CA ALA A 60 1.01 3.86 20.37
C ALA A 60 0.24 3.50 21.66
N ALA A 61 -0.40 2.34 21.67
CA ALA A 61 -1.16 1.85 22.83
C ALA A 61 -0.28 1.16 23.88
N ASP A 62 0.96 0.80 23.57
CA ASP A 62 1.86 0.09 24.47
C ASP A 62 2.43 1.04 25.55
N PRO A 63 2.08 0.86 26.83
CA PRO A 63 2.57 1.72 27.91
C PRO A 63 4.07 1.52 28.25
N SER A 64 4.70 0.46 27.75
CA SER A 64 6.14 0.23 27.92
C SER A 64 7.00 1.14 27.08
N LEU A 65 6.44 1.75 26.01
CA LEU A 65 7.15 2.70 25.15
C LEU A 65 7.14 4.11 25.75
N PRO A 66 8.20 4.91 25.50
CA PRO A 66 8.27 6.30 25.91
C PRO A 66 7.08 7.11 25.39
N LEU A 67 6.53 8.01 26.22
CA LEU A 67 5.30 8.75 25.92
C LEU A 67 5.34 9.50 24.58
N LEU A 68 6.46 10.17 24.26
CA LEU A 68 6.59 10.91 23.01
C LEU A 68 6.71 9.97 21.80
N GLU A 69 7.28 8.78 21.96
CA GLU A 69 7.28 7.77 20.87
C GLU A 69 5.86 7.24 20.63
N ARG A 70 5.07 7.05 21.68
CA ARG A 70 3.65 6.68 21.55
C ARG A 70 2.86 7.77 20.78
N LEU A 71 3.08 9.05 21.11
CA LEU A 71 2.49 10.18 20.38
C LEU A 71 2.92 10.18 18.89
N LYS A 72 4.18 9.90 18.63
CA LYS A 72 4.73 9.80 17.26
C LYS A 72 4.08 8.66 16.48
N PHE A 73 3.86 7.49 17.10
CA PHE A 73 3.15 6.39 16.43
C PHE A 73 1.69 6.73 16.12
N LEU A 74 1.01 7.55 16.94
CA LEU A 74 -0.32 8.08 16.60
C LEU A 74 -0.27 8.97 15.33
N ALA A 75 0.72 9.85 15.23
CA ALA A 75 0.91 10.70 14.06
C ALA A 75 1.24 9.88 12.81
N ILE A 76 2.13 8.89 12.91
CA ILE A 76 2.49 7.97 11.81
C ILE A 76 1.26 7.21 11.34
N PHE A 77 0.44 6.68 12.26
CA PHE A 77 -0.81 6.00 11.91
C PHE A 77 -1.74 6.89 11.08
N ALA A 78 -1.93 8.15 11.50
CA ALA A 78 -2.79 9.10 10.81
C ALA A 78 -2.26 9.44 9.42
N SER A 79 -0.97 9.78 9.30
CA SER A 79 -0.32 10.08 8.01
C SER A 79 -0.39 8.90 7.04
N ASN A 80 -0.15 7.69 7.51
CA ASN A 80 -0.28 6.47 6.73
C ASN A 80 -1.71 6.29 6.20
N LEU A 81 -2.71 6.56 7.03
CA LEU A 81 -4.11 6.42 6.64
C LEU A 81 -4.51 7.47 5.58
N ASP A 82 -4.04 8.71 5.73
CA ASP A 82 -4.27 9.78 4.75
C ASP A 82 -3.68 9.41 3.38
N GLU A 83 -2.43 8.94 3.34
CA GLU A 83 -1.78 8.49 2.10
C GLU A 83 -2.54 7.30 1.48
N PHE A 84 -2.97 6.35 2.29
CA PHE A 84 -3.76 5.21 1.84
C PHE A 84 -5.05 5.65 1.15
N TYR A 85 -5.77 6.62 1.71
CA TYR A 85 -6.99 7.14 1.10
C TYR A 85 -6.71 7.93 -0.17
N MET A 86 -5.71 8.82 -0.16
CA MET A 86 -5.35 9.64 -1.32
C MET A 86 -4.90 8.80 -2.53
N VAL A 87 -4.20 7.71 -2.30
CA VAL A 87 -3.61 6.92 -3.40
C VAL A 87 -4.46 5.69 -3.71
N ARG A 88 -4.71 4.83 -2.72
CA ARG A 88 -5.32 3.52 -2.96
C ARG A 88 -6.83 3.56 -3.03
N VAL A 89 -7.47 4.19 -2.05
CA VAL A 89 -8.93 4.29 -2.02
C VAL A 89 -9.44 5.14 -3.17
N ALA A 90 -8.78 6.25 -3.49
CA ALA A 90 -9.12 7.08 -4.65
C ALA A 90 -9.05 6.30 -5.97
N GLY A 91 -8.00 5.48 -6.16
CA GLY A 91 -7.89 4.62 -7.34
C GLY A 91 -8.97 3.54 -7.40
N LEU A 92 -9.37 2.99 -6.25
CA LEU A 92 -10.42 1.98 -6.17
C LEU A 92 -11.81 2.60 -6.45
N LYS A 93 -12.10 3.79 -5.89
CA LYS A 93 -13.30 4.57 -6.18
C LYS A 93 -13.46 4.86 -7.67
N ARG A 94 -12.39 5.34 -8.32
CA ARG A 94 -12.42 5.61 -9.77
C ARG A 94 -12.77 4.36 -10.58
N ARG A 95 -12.26 3.18 -10.19
CA ARG A 95 -12.61 1.91 -10.85
C ARG A 95 -14.08 1.54 -10.67
N ASP A 96 -14.62 1.75 -9.48
CA ASP A 96 -16.04 1.51 -9.19
C ASP A 96 -16.95 2.46 -10.01
N GLU A 97 -16.63 3.75 -10.05
CA GLU A 97 -17.35 4.77 -10.82
C GLU A 97 -17.35 4.51 -12.33
N MET A 98 -16.25 3.97 -12.87
CA MET A 98 -16.15 3.57 -14.27
C MET A 98 -16.84 2.23 -14.58
N GLY A 99 -17.45 1.58 -13.60
CA GLY A 99 -18.10 0.29 -13.76
C GLY A 99 -17.13 -0.87 -14.06
N LEU A 100 -15.84 -0.70 -13.77
CA LEU A 100 -14.83 -1.74 -13.99
C LEU A 100 -14.97 -2.84 -12.95
N SER A 101 -15.50 -3.99 -13.37
CA SER A 101 -15.75 -5.15 -12.49
C SER A 101 -14.54 -6.07 -12.29
N VAL A 102 -13.31 -5.55 -12.49
CA VAL A 102 -12.10 -6.34 -12.26
C VAL A 102 -11.98 -6.68 -10.77
N ARG A 103 -12.06 -7.97 -10.46
CA ARG A 103 -11.95 -8.46 -9.08
C ARG A 103 -10.49 -8.49 -8.62
N SER A 104 -10.27 -8.33 -7.33
CA SER A 104 -8.98 -8.58 -6.69
C SER A 104 -8.65 -10.08 -6.65
N ALA A 105 -7.41 -10.43 -6.32
CA ALA A 105 -6.96 -11.83 -6.27
C ALA A 105 -7.78 -12.70 -5.30
N ASP A 106 -8.32 -12.10 -4.24
CA ASP A 106 -9.23 -12.72 -3.27
C ASP A 106 -10.72 -12.71 -3.72
N GLY A 107 -11.00 -12.35 -4.98
CA GLY A 107 -12.32 -12.41 -5.60
C GLY A 107 -13.25 -11.22 -5.30
N LEU A 108 -12.84 -10.24 -4.48
CA LEU A 108 -13.69 -9.09 -4.13
C LEU A 108 -13.84 -8.11 -5.30
N SER A 109 -15.07 -7.61 -5.50
CA SER A 109 -15.34 -6.49 -6.40
C SER A 109 -14.79 -5.17 -5.82
N PRO A 110 -14.54 -4.12 -6.64
CA PRO A 110 -14.14 -2.81 -6.14
C PRO A 110 -15.09 -2.26 -5.07
N ARG A 111 -16.39 -2.38 -5.28
CA ARG A 111 -17.42 -1.94 -4.34
C ARG A 111 -17.37 -2.68 -3.00
N GLU A 112 -17.19 -3.99 -3.04
CA GLU A 112 -17.06 -4.79 -1.82
C GLU A 112 -15.77 -4.49 -1.06
N GLN A 113 -14.67 -4.26 -1.78
CA GLN A 113 -13.42 -3.80 -1.17
C GLN A 113 -13.61 -2.45 -0.46
N LEU A 114 -14.24 -1.46 -1.12
CA LEU A 114 -14.52 -0.14 -0.53
C LEU A 114 -15.37 -0.27 0.75
N ARG A 115 -16.38 -1.12 0.74
CA ARG A 115 -17.21 -1.36 1.93
C ARG A 115 -16.38 -1.90 3.09
N ARG A 116 -15.60 -2.95 2.87
CA ARG A 116 -14.75 -3.58 3.90
C ARG A 116 -13.64 -2.64 4.39
N ILE A 117 -13.04 -1.86 3.48
CA ILE A 117 -12.06 -0.83 3.82
C ILE A 117 -12.70 0.19 4.77
N ASN A 118 -13.88 0.70 4.44
CA ASN A 118 -14.58 1.68 5.28
C ASN A 118 -14.88 1.14 6.68
N GLU A 119 -15.43 -0.08 6.77
CA GLU A 119 -15.70 -0.74 8.06
C GLU A 119 -14.43 -0.90 8.90
N ARG A 120 -13.35 -1.39 8.28
CA ARG A 120 -12.08 -1.57 8.96
C ARG A 120 -11.46 -0.25 9.41
N THR A 121 -11.51 0.77 8.56
CA THR A 121 -11.01 2.11 8.88
C THR A 121 -11.77 2.72 10.06
N GLN A 122 -13.10 2.62 10.10
CA GLN A 122 -13.88 3.11 11.24
C GLN A 122 -13.45 2.47 12.55
N GLN A 123 -13.20 1.15 12.56
CA GLN A 123 -12.73 0.44 13.74
C GLN A 123 -11.37 0.96 14.25
N ILE A 124 -10.38 1.04 13.32
CA ILE A 124 -9.02 1.45 13.71
C ILE A 124 -8.95 2.94 14.05
N SER A 125 -9.73 3.81 13.38
CA SER A 125 -9.81 5.24 13.70
C SER A 125 -10.47 5.50 15.06
N SER A 126 -11.53 4.76 15.42
CA SER A 126 -12.13 4.82 16.75
C SER A 126 -11.13 4.40 17.83
N ARG A 127 -10.36 3.35 17.57
CA ARG A 127 -9.28 2.92 18.48
C ARG A 127 -8.18 3.97 18.59
N HIS A 128 -7.77 4.59 17.49
CA HIS A 128 -6.78 5.68 17.48
C HIS A 128 -7.22 6.85 18.36
N ALA A 129 -8.46 7.32 18.17
CA ALA A 129 -9.03 8.37 19.01
C ALA A 129 -9.07 7.97 20.49
N GLY A 130 -9.47 6.72 20.79
CA GLY A 130 -9.49 6.19 22.16
C GLY A 130 -8.10 6.15 22.79
N VAL A 131 -7.06 5.72 22.09
CA VAL A 131 -5.67 5.72 22.60
C VAL A 131 -5.20 7.13 22.89
N PHE A 132 -5.47 8.07 21.97
CA PHE A 132 -5.09 9.47 22.18
C PHE A 132 -5.82 10.09 23.38
N LEU A 133 -7.17 10.04 23.40
CA LEU A 133 -7.98 10.74 24.39
C LEU A 133 -7.88 10.14 25.80
N ASN A 134 -7.76 8.81 25.89
CA ASN A 134 -7.87 8.12 27.17
C ASN A 134 -6.52 7.68 27.75
N ALA A 135 -5.44 7.68 26.95
CA ALA A 135 -4.13 7.25 27.43
C ALA A 135 -3.04 8.30 27.21
N VAL A 136 -2.81 8.74 25.96
CA VAL A 136 -1.67 9.61 25.65
C VAL A 136 -1.89 11.04 26.11
N ARG A 137 -3.05 11.65 25.83
CA ARG A 137 -3.38 13.03 26.23
C ARG A 137 -3.33 13.22 27.76
N PRO A 138 -3.92 12.34 28.59
CA PRO A 138 -3.78 12.45 30.05
C PRO A 138 -2.35 12.30 30.56
N ALA A 139 -1.58 11.37 29.96
CA ALA A 139 -0.18 11.19 30.33
C ALA A 139 0.67 12.43 29.99
N LEU A 140 0.43 13.08 28.84
CA LEU A 140 1.07 14.34 28.47
C LEU A 140 0.75 15.46 29.49
N ALA A 141 -0.49 15.52 29.96
CA ALA A 141 -0.90 16.50 30.96
C ALA A 141 -0.15 16.34 32.28
N VAL A 142 0.14 15.11 32.71
CA VAL A 142 0.98 14.82 33.87
C VAL A 142 2.40 15.35 33.70
N GLU A 143 2.93 15.29 32.49
CA GLU A 143 4.26 15.83 32.15
C GLU A 143 4.23 17.35 31.83
N GLY A 144 3.11 18.04 32.10
CA GLY A 144 2.97 19.48 31.89
C GLY A 144 2.66 19.90 30.45
N VAL A 145 2.40 18.96 29.53
CA VAL A 145 2.02 19.23 28.14
C VAL A 145 0.50 19.16 28.01
N LEU A 146 -0.15 20.33 27.93
CA LEU A 146 -1.61 20.43 27.86
C LEU A 146 -2.06 20.60 26.40
N ILE A 147 -2.91 19.67 25.92
CA ILE A 147 -3.60 19.79 24.65
C ILE A 147 -5.06 20.11 24.94
N VAL A 148 -5.45 21.37 24.71
CA VAL A 148 -6.74 21.92 25.11
C VAL A 148 -7.58 22.32 23.91
N ASN A 149 -8.90 22.31 24.07
CA ASN A 149 -9.82 22.87 23.08
C ASN A 149 -10.00 24.37 23.31
N TRP A 150 -10.45 25.09 22.29
CA TRP A 150 -10.72 26.53 22.36
C TRP A 150 -11.64 26.90 23.56
N ALA A 151 -12.62 26.07 23.87
CA ALA A 151 -13.54 26.29 24.98
C ALA A 151 -12.87 26.19 26.37
N GLU A 152 -11.77 25.48 26.48
CA GLU A 152 -11.01 25.25 27.73
C GLU A 152 -10.01 26.39 28.01
N LEU A 153 -9.78 27.30 27.06
CA LEU A 153 -8.88 28.45 27.19
C LEU A 153 -9.54 29.57 28.03
N ASP A 154 -8.72 30.31 28.75
CA ASP A 154 -9.17 31.53 29.44
C ASP A 154 -9.35 32.71 28.46
N ALA A 155 -9.87 33.85 28.93
CA ALA A 155 -10.16 35.01 28.13
C ALA A 155 -8.86 35.66 27.56
N ALA A 156 -7.77 35.67 28.32
CA ALA A 156 -6.51 36.24 27.87
C ALA A 156 -5.83 35.39 26.82
N GLU A 157 -5.85 34.07 26.98
CA GLU A 157 -5.34 33.10 26.01
C GLU A 157 -6.12 33.18 24.69
N ARG A 158 -7.45 33.24 24.75
CA ARG A 158 -8.30 33.40 23.54
C ARG A 158 -7.99 34.69 22.82
N ALA A 159 -7.85 35.82 23.54
CA ALA A 159 -7.51 37.11 22.92
C ALA A 159 -6.16 37.03 22.20
N LYS A 160 -5.13 36.47 22.85
CA LYS A 160 -3.81 36.28 22.26
C LYS A 160 -3.84 35.42 21.01
N LEU A 161 -4.54 34.28 21.07
CA LEU A 161 -4.65 33.37 19.91
C LEU A 161 -5.51 33.96 18.79
N SER A 162 -6.53 34.75 19.11
CA SER A 162 -7.33 35.48 18.12
C SER A 162 -6.48 36.50 17.36
N THR A 163 -5.65 37.29 18.08
CA THR A 163 -4.69 38.22 17.46
C THR A 163 -3.72 37.45 16.55
N TYR A 164 -3.10 36.39 17.05
CA TYR A 164 -2.19 35.57 16.26
C TYR A 164 -2.86 35.01 14.99
N PHE A 165 -4.09 34.52 15.09
CA PHE A 165 -4.85 34.02 13.95
C PHE A 165 -5.04 35.10 12.89
N HIS A 166 -5.49 36.29 13.26
CA HIS A 166 -5.76 37.37 12.32
C HIS A 166 -4.47 37.94 11.69
N GLU A 167 -3.38 38.01 12.42
CA GLU A 167 -2.12 38.60 11.94
C GLU A 167 -1.26 37.59 11.15
N GLN A 168 -1.25 36.31 11.54
CA GLN A 168 -0.30 35.33 10.99
C GLN A 168 -0.95 34.22 10.16
N VAL A 169 -2.18 33.83 10.47
CA VAL A 169 -2.82 32.68 9.82
C VAL A 169 -3.83 33.13 8.76
N PHE A 170 -4.73 34.03 9.12
CA PHE A 170 -5.81 34.48 8.24
C PHE A 170 -5.32 35.05 6.89
N PRO A 171 -4.24 35.88 6.83
CA PRO A 171 -3.74 36.40 5.55
C PRO A 171 -3.23 35.34 4.59
N VAL A 172 -2.84 34.16 5.12
CA VAL A 172 -2.35 33.03 4.30
C VAL A 172 -3.49 32.17 3.78
N LEU A 173 -4.63 32.14 4.49
CA LEU A 173 -5.81 31.30 4.14
C LEU A 173 -6.74 31.96 3.14
N THR A 174 -6.72 33.28 3.02
CA THR A 174 -7.56 34.03 2.08
C THR A 174 -6.79 34.29 0.79
N PRO A 175 -7.29 33.85 -0.37
CA PRO A 175 -6.70 34.15 -1.66
C PRO A 175 -6.83 35.64 -2.01
#